data_848e50bd4db259fda785cab0ddeadf44
#
_entry.id   848e50bd4db259fda785cab0ddeadf44
#
_cell.length_a   1.000
_cell.length_b   1.000
_cell.length_c   1.000
_cell.angle_alpha   90.00
_cell.angle_beta   90.00
_cell.angle_gamma   90.00
#
_symmetry.space_group_name_H-M   'P 1'
#
loop_
_entity.id
_entity.type
_entity.pdbx_description
1 polymer ?
#
loop_
_entity_poly.entity_id
_entity_poly.type
_entity_poly.pdbx_seq_one_letter_code
_entity_poly.pdbx_strand_id
1 'polypeptide(L)'
;MKNLFVVFGLAVVLLGYNTAFAGEEKMKPVPKAYADKHMPKGWWTDPKIIAEGKKLFETAQHAFEYRRKEVKIDKGCLTCHEIDTAKDRPKQRGAQDFRAAEKMNKFSDSYWFWRVSEGVEKTMMPGWKEKLSEEERWKVIAYEHTWSHGMKPAEHDHKEIVISIEP
;
A
#
# COMPACT_ATOMS: atom_id res chain seq x y z
N MET A 1 -71.10 20.55 -27.34
CA MET A 1 -70.24 20.52 -26.15
C MET A 1 -69.10 19.57 -26.45
N LYS A 2 -67.92 20.12 -26.77
CA LYS A 2 -66.71 19.31 -27.14
C LYS A 2 -65.76 19.30 -25.96
N ASN A 3 -65.58 18.16 -25.38
CA ASN A 3 -64.62 17.98 -24.29
C ASN A 3 -63.19 17.83 -24.87
N LEU A 4 -62.35 18.80 -24.52
CA LEU A 4 -60.92 18.79 -24.88
C LEU A 4 -60.18 18.17 -23.72
N PHE A 5 -59.68 16.94 -23.92
CA PHE A 5 -58.68 16.26 -22.97
C PHE A 5 -57.32 16.78 -23.29
N VAL A 6 -56.74 17.53 -22.35
CA VAL A 6 -55.34 17.91 -22.36
C VAL A 6 -54.54 16.80 -21.66
N VAL A 7 -53.78 16.06 -22.43
CA VAL A 7 -52.83 15.05 -21.90
C VAL A 7 -51.52 15.76 -21.53
N PHE A 8 -51.24 15.90 -20.24
CA PHE A 8 -49.94 16.35 -19.74
C PHE A 8 -48.95 15.19 -19.83
N GLY A 9 -48.06 15.25 -20.81
CA GLY A 9 -46.93 14.35 -20.90
C GLY A 9 -45.88 14.68 -19.83
N LEU A 10 -45.68 13.75 -18.89
CA LEU A 10 -44.65 13.85 -17.88
C LEU A 10 -43.30 13.42 -18.52
N ALA A 11 -42.45 14.38 -18.88
CA ALA A 11 -41.11 14.11 -19.33
C ALA A 11 -40.23 13.74 -18.12
N VAL A 12 -39.97 12.46 -17.95
CA VAL A 12 -38.97 11.97 -16.97
C VAL A 12 -37.58 12.23 -17.51
N VAL A 13 -36.93 13.28 -17.01
CA VAL A 13 -35.51 13.53 -17.27
C VAL A 13 -34.70 12.55 -16.42
N LEU A 14 -34.23 11.47 -17.03
CA LEU A 14 -33.24 10.60 -16.44
C LEU A 14 -31.89 11.34 -16.39
N LEU A 15 -31.63 11.99 -15.26
CA LEU A 15 -30.29 12.46 -14.92
C LEU A 15 -29.40 11.23 -14.74
N GLY A 16 -28.63 10.90 -15.78
CA GLY A 16 -27.58 9.91 -15.70
C GLY A 16 -26.52 10.36 -14.70
N TYR A 17 -26.54 9.77 -13.53
CA TYR A 17 -25.40 9.88 -12.60
C TYR A 17 -24.22 9.15 -13.23
N ASN A 18 -23.35 9.90 -13.91
CA ASN A 18 -22.02 9.43 -14.22
C ASN A 18 -21.29 9.29 -12.88
N THR A 19 -21.35 8.11 -12.28
CA THR A 19 -20.39 7.73 -11.25
C THR A 19 -19.03 7.67 -11.96
N ALA A 20 -18.26 8.73 -11.80
CA ALA A 20 -16.84 8.70 -12.14
C ALA A 20 -16.23 7.58 -11.28
N PHE A 21 -16.03 6.40 -11.86
CA PHE A 21 -15.17 5.39 -11.31
C PHE A 21 -13.81 6.06 -11.12
N ALA A 22 -13.43 6.26 -9.85
CA ALA A 22 -12.06 6.61 -9.52
C ALA A 22 -11.18 5.61 -10.26
N GLY A 23 -10.39 6.12 -11.23
CA GLY A 23 -9.62 5.28 -12.13
C GLY A 23 -8.83 4.28 -11.32
N GLU A 24 -8.98 3.02 -11.65
CA GLU A 24 -8.19 1.92 -11.11
C GLU A 24 -6.72 2.30 -11.34
N GLU A 25 -5.98 2.58 -10.27
CA GLU A 25 -4.58 2.98 -10.37
C GLU A 25 -3.86 1.85 -11.08
N LYS A 26 -3.43 2.08 -12.33
CA LYS A 26 -2.72 1.06 -13.12
C LYS A 26 -1.48 0.65 -12.35
N MET A 27 -1.52 -0.55 -11.80
CA MET A 27 -0.41 -1.12 -11.05
C MET A 27 0.82 -1.21 -11.95
N LYS A 28 1.92 -0.59 -11.52
CA LYS A 28 3.19 -0.79 -12.21
C LYS A 28 3.66 -2.23 -11.97
N PRO A 29 4.07 -2.96 -13.01
CA PRO A 29 4.62 -4.29 -12.86
C PRO A 29 5.87 -4.24 -11.96
N VAL A 30 6.10 -5.30 -11.21
CA VAL A 30 7.33 -5.46 -10.42
C VAL A 30 8.52 -5.51 -11.38
N PRO A 31 9.56 -4.66 -11.19
CA PRO A 31 10.74 -4.69 -12.05
C PRO A 31 11.42 -6.06 -12.00
N LYS A 32 11.99 -6.50 -13.13
CA LYS A 32 12.68 -7.79 -13.25
C LYS A 32 13.70 -8.06 -12.14
N ALA A 33 14.41 -7.02 -11.66
CA ALA A 33 15.37 -7.13 -10.57
C ALA A 33 14.76 -7.55 -9.22
N TYR A 34 13.44 -7.46 -9.07
CA TYR A 34 12.70 -7.79 -7.86
C TYR A 34 11.69 -8.93 -8.06
N ALA A 35 11.41 -9.34 -9.28
CA ALA A 35 10.36 -10.31 -9.60
C ALA A 35 10.57 -11.67 -8.91
N ASP A 36 11.83 -12.09 -8.74
CA ASP A 36 12.20 -13.37 -8.12
C ASP A 36 12.61 -13.21 -6.64
N LYS A 37 12.27 -12.06 -6.02
CA LYS A 37 12.54 -11.81 -4.61
C LYS A 37 11.33 -12.20 -3.77
N HIS A 38 11.48 -13.24 -2.95
CA HIS A 38 10.42 -13.76 -2.12
C HIS A 38 10.78 -13.79 -0.64
N MET A 39 9.77 -13.69 0.21
CA MET A 39 9.93 -13.82 1.65
C MET A 39 10.56 -15.17 1.99
N PRO A 40 11.61 -15.22 2.80
CA PRO A 40 12.17 -16.49 3.26
C PRO A 40 11.10 -17.34 3.95
N LYS A 41 11.14 -18.64 3.68
CA LYS A 41 10.14 -19.59 4.19
C LYS A 41 10.01 -19.51 5.71
N GLY A 42 8.79 -19.40 6.20
CA GLY A 42 8.43 -19.36 7.62
C GLY A 42 8.58 -17.99 8.28
N TRP A 43 9.09 -16.97 7.57
CA TRP A 43 9.31 -15.64 8.17
C TRP A 43 8.03 -14.87 8.42
N TRP A 44 6.96 -15.20 7.71
CA TRP A 44 5.63 -14.59 7.94
C TRP A 44 5.09 -14.83 9.35
N THR A 45 5.49 -15.94 9.97
CA THR A 45 4.97 -16.37 11.29
C THR A 45 6.04 -16.51 12.36
N ASP A 46 7.32 -16.32 12.04
CA ASP A 46 8.40 -16.38 13.01
C ASP A 46 8.33 -15.16 13.96
N PRO A 47 8.08 -15.38 15.27
CA PRO A 47 7.91 -14.29 16.23
C PRO A 47 9.19 -13.47 16.43
N LYS A 48 10.38 -14.07 16.24
CA LYS A 48 11.66 -13.37 16.35
C LYS A 48 11.82 -12.42 15.15
N ILE A 49 11.59 -12.90 13.95
CA ILE A 49 11.65 -12.09 12.72
C ILE A 49 10.67 -10.91 12.81
N ILE A 50 9.44 -11.17 13.24
CA ILE A 50 8.41 -10.12 13.39
C ILE A 50 8.81 -9.10 14.46
N ALA A 51 9.38 -9.53 15.60
CA ALA A 51 9.83 -8.62 16.64
C ALA A 51 11.02 -7.75 16.18
N GLU A 52 11.97 -8.32 15.44
CA GLU A 52 13.08 -7.58 14.85
C GLU A 52 12.59 -6.60 13.78
N GLY A 53 11.63 -7.02 12.94
CA GLY A 53 10.98 -6.18 11.95
C GLY A 53 10.23 -5.02 12.59
N LYS A 54 9.50 -5.25 13.68
CA LYS A 54 8.86 -4.20 14.48
C LYS A 54 9.86 -3.16 14.95
N LYS A 55 10.98 -3.61 15.54
CA LYS A 55 12.04 -2.70 16.00
C LYS A 55 12.55 -1.81 14.86
N LEU A 56 12.88 -2.39 13.71
CA LEU A 56 13.34 -1.64 12.54
C LEU A 56 12.27 -0.66 12.03
N PHE A 57 11.03 -1.10 11.95
CA PHE A 57 9.88 -0.30 11.55
C PHE A 57 9.69 0.94 12.42
N GLU A 58 9.98 0.84 13.71
CA GLU A 58 9.80 1.90 14.70
C GLU A 58 11.04 2.79 14.88
N THR A 59 12.26 2.30 14.55
CA THR A 59 13.50 2.99 14.94
C THR A 59 14.50 3.24 13.82
N ALA A 60 14.30 2.68 12.62
CA ALA A 60 15.22 2.90 11.51
C ALA A 60 15.28 4.40 11.14
N GLN A 61 16.50 4.89 10.89
CA GLN A 61 16.71 6.31 10.59
C GLN A 61 17.04 6.51 9.12
N HIS A 62 16.54 7.59 8.57
CA HIS A 62 16.83 7.97 7.20
C HIS A 62 16.79 9.50 7.05
N ALA A 63 17.65 10.04 6.20
CA ALA A 63 17.55 11.42 5.72
C ALA A 63 17.65 11.42 4.21
N PHE A 64 16.76 12.17 3.56
CA PHE A 64 16.68 12.24 2.10
C PHE A 64 16.14 13.61 1.67
N GLU A 65 16.35 13.95 0.41
CA GLU A 65 15.80 15.17 -0.16
C GLU A 65 14.46 14.90 -0.85
N TYR A 66 13.45 15.71 -0.53
CA TYR A 66 12.19 15.72 -1.24
C TYR A 66 11.77 17.15 -1.58
N ARG A 67 11.55 17.45 -2.86
CA ARG A 67 11.18 18.78 -3.36
C ARG A 67 12.13 19.89 -2.86
N ARG A 68 13.45 19.66 -2.90
CA ARG A 68 14.53 20.55 -2.44
C ARG A 68 14.50 20.83 -0.93
N LYS A 69 13.91 19.96 -0.15
CA LYS A 69 13.91 20.04 1.32
C LYS A 69 14.45 18.75 1.90
N GLU A 70 15.33 18.89 2.88
CA GLU A 70 15.76 17.73 3.68
C GLU A 70 14.58 17.22 4.51
N VAL A 71 14.31 15.92 4.43
CA VAL A 71 13.35 15.20 5.24
C VAL A 71 14.12 14.24 6.13
N LYS A 72 13.90 14.31 7.43
CA LYS A 72 14.51 13.41 8.42
C LYS A 72 13.45 12.46 8.96
N ILE A 73 13.77 11.18 8.96
CA ILE A 73 13.00 10.11 9.56
C ILE A 73 13.76 9.62 10.79
N ASP A 74 13.18 9.78 11.95
CA ASP A 74 13.74 9.41 13.27
C ASP A 74 12.95 8.31 13.98
N LYS A 75 11.73 8.05 13.54
CA LYS A 75 10.82 7.00 14.06
C LYS A 75 10.51 5.92 13.04
N GLY A 76 11.47 5.61 12.19
CA GLY A 76 11.30 4.61 11.14
C GLY A 76 10.07 4.87 10.27
N CYS A 77 9.43 3.81 9.87
CA CYS A 77 8.23 3.84 9.04
C CYS A 77 7.04 4.50 9.75
N LEU A 78 7.01 4.48 11.10
CA LEU A 78 5.98 5.16 11.90
C LEU A 78 5.92 6.67 11.66
N THR A 79 7.00 7.30 11.23
CA THR A 79 6.99 8.74 10.88
C THR A 79 5.83 9.07 9.92
N CYS A 80 5.53 8.17 9.00
CA CYS A 80 4.49 8.34 7.99
C CYS A 80 3.30 7.40 8.16
N HIS A 81 3.56 6.15 8.57
CA HIS A 81 2.56 5.07 8.59
C HIS A 81 1.86 4.87 9.94
N GLU A 82 2.30 5.56 11.01
CA GLU A 82 1.57 5.56 12.28
C GLU A 82 0.12 6.04 12.07
N ILE A 83 -0.84 5.35 12.69
CA ILE A 83 -2.25 5.69 12.56
C ILE A 83 -2.59 6.92 13.40
N ASP A 84 -3.11 7.95 12.75
CA ASP A 84 -3.79 9.07 13.39
C ASP A 84 -5.19 8.60 13.79
N THR A 85 -5.36 8.23 15.05
CA THR A 85 -6.61 7.66 15.58
C THR A 85 -7.79 8.63 15.50
N ALA A 86 -7.54 9.94 15.49
CA ALA A 86 -8.59 10.94 15.36
C ALA A 86 -9.16 11.03 13.94
N LYS A 87 -8.36 10.63 12.94
CA LYS A 87 -8.73 10.67 11.50
C LYS A 87 -8.88 9.28 10.90
N ASP A 88 -8.60 8.25 11.68
CA ASP A 88 -8.61 6.83 11.27
C ASP A 88 -7.85 6.57 9.95
N ARG A 89 -6.65 7.11 9.84
CA ARG A 89 -5.75 6.93 8.68
C ARG A 89 -4.30 7.13 9.08
N PRO A 90 -3.32 6.74 8.23
CA PRO A 90 -1.93 7.07 8.45
C PRO A 90 -1.69 8.58 8.62
N LYS A 91 -0.75 8.94 9.48
CA LYS A 91 -0.37 10.35 9.76
C LYS A 91 0.00 11.09 8.48
N GLN A 92 0.84 10.50 7.64
CA GLN A 92 1.15 11.06 6.33
C GLN A 92 0.00 10.77 5.36
N ARG A 93 -0.63 11.83 4.84
CA ARG A 93 -1.68 11.69 3.84
C ARG A 93 -1.14 10.98 2.60
N GLY A 94 -1.81 9.93 2.15
CA GLY A 94 -1.43 9.13 0.99
C GLY A 94 -0.44 8.00 1.31
N ALA A 95 0.07 7.90 2.55
CA ALA A 95 0.78 6.69 2.98
C ALA A 95 -0.16 5.48 2.99
N GLN A 96 0.40 4.31 2.65
CA GLN A 96 -0.36 3.05 2.69
C GLN A 96 -0.83 2.77 4.11
N ASP A 97 -2.11 2.48 4.26
CA ASP A 97 -2.65 1.92 5.50
C ASP A 97 -2.48 0.40 5.48
N PHE A 98 -1.58 -0.09 6.30
CA PHE A 98 -1.28 -1.53 6.36
C PHE A 98 -2.40 -2.36 6.99
N ARG A 99 -3.41 -1.73 7.62
CA ARG A 99 -4.62 -2.42 8.11
C ARG A 99 -5.59 -2.78 6.98
N ALA A 100 -5.46 -2.16 5.81
CA ALA A 100 -6.33 -2.40 4.67
C ALA A 100 -6.00 -3.77 4.02
N ALA A 101 -6.52 -4.85 4.60
CA ALA A 101 -6.22 -6.22 4.24
C ALA A 101 -6.45 -6.52 2.75
N GLU A 102 -7.54 -6.03 2.16
CA GLU A 102 -7.86 -6.20 0.74
C GLU A 102 -6.73 -5.67 -0.16
N LYS A 103 -6.18 -4.52 0.18
CA LYS A 103 -5.08 -3.92 -0.57
C LYS A 103 -3.74 -4.60 -0.27
N MET A 104 -3.45 -4.85 1.02
CA MET A 104 -2.19 -5.48 1.41
C MET A 104 -2.02 -6.87 0.83
N ASN A 105 -3.10 -7.65 0.79
CA ASN A 105 -3.10 -9.03 0.34
C ASN A 105 -3.29 -9.17 -1.19
N LYS A 106 -3.52 -8.06 -1.90
CA LYS A 106 -3.65 -8.04 -3.35
C LYS A 106 -2.31 -8.14 -4.07
N PHE A 107 -1.23 -7.67 -3.46
CA PHE A 107 0.09 -7.60 -4.08
C PHE A 107 1.01 -8.72 -3.60
N SER A 108 1.95 -9.13 -4.46
CA SER A 108 2.97 -10.10 -4.12
C SER A 108 3.95 -9.56 -3.07
N ASP A 109 4.64 -10.47 -2.40
CA ASP A 109 5.76 -10.14 -1.51
C ASP A 109 6.89 -9.41 -2.27
N SER A 110 7.19 -9.83 -3.51
CA SER A 110 8.11 -9.14 -4.42
C SER A 110 7.74 -7.68 -4.64
N TYR A 111 6.44 -7.37 -4.76
CA TYR A 111 5.96 -6.00 -4.89
C TYR A 111 6.28 -5.18 -3.64
N TRP A 112 5.96 -5.69 -2.45
CA TRP A 112 6.24 -4.99 -1.20
C TRP A 112 7.73 -4.83 -0.99
N PHE A 113 8.54 -5.85 -1.30
CA PHE A 113 9.98 -5.78 -1.23
C PHE A 113 10.57 -4.71 -2.15
N TRP A 114 10.07 -4.62 -3.38
CA TRP A 114 10.43 -3.54 -4.29
C TRP A 114 10.08 -2.17 -3.71
N ARG A 115 8.86 -1.98 -3.17
CA ARG A 115 8.43 -0.70 -2.62
C ARG A 115 9.23 -0.26 -1.41
N VAL A 116 9.55 -1.15 -0.49
CA VAL A 116 10.44 -0.85 0.63
C VAL A 116 11.85 -0.55 0.12
N SER A 117 12.33 -1.29 -0.88
CA SER A 117 13.70 -1.12 -1.40
C SER A 117 13.90 0.21 -2.13
N GLU A 118 13.02 0.56 -3.06
CA GLU A 118 13.20 1.72 -3.95
C GLU A 118 12.33 2.92 -3.55
N GLY A 119 11.41 2.75 -2.62
CA GLY A 119 10.42 3.76 -2.29
C GLY A 119 9.32 3.87 -3.35
N VAL A 120 8.59 4.99 -3.31
CA VAL A 120 7.50 5.26 -4.25
C VAL A 120 7.77 6.58 -4.97
N GLU A 121 8.02 6.48 -6.26
CA GLU A 121 8.33 7.63 -7.12
C GLU A 121 7.31 8.78 -6.98
N LYS A 122 7.79 10.01 -6.93
CA LYS A 122 6.99 11.24 -6.77
C LYS A 122 6.24 11.36 -5.44
N THR A 123 6.55 10.51 -4.47
CA THR A 123 6.00 10.59 -3.10
C THR A 123 7.10 10.86 -2.07
N MET A 124 6.71 10.98 -0.80
CA MET A 124 7.64 11.12 0.32
C MET A 124 8.15 9.78 0.86
N MET A 125 7.74 8.65 0.30
CA MET A 125 8.27 7.34 0.72
C MET A 125 9.64 7.10 0.09
N PRO A 126 10.75 7.17 0.84
CA PRO A 126 12.08 6.94 0.31
C PRO A 126 12.36 5.45 0.10
N GLY A 127 13.37 5.14 -0.71
CA GLY A 127 13.93 3.80 -0.77
C GLY A 127 14.81 3.52 0.44
N TRP A 128 14.76 2.29 0.93
CA TRP A 128 15.50 1.86 2.12
C TRP A 128 16.69 0.94 1.82
N LYS A 129 16.95 0.60 0.55
CA LYS A 129 18.01 -0.34 0.16
C LYS A 129 19.42 0.07 0.60
N GLU A 130 19.68 1.38 0.70
CA GLU A 130 20.97 1.92 1.14
C GLU A 130 21.07 2.05 2.68
N LYS A 131 19.98 1.81 3.41
CA LYS A 131 19.89 1.98 4.86
C LYS A 131 19.62 0.68 5.59
N LEU A 132 18.93 -0.23 4.95
CA LEU A 132 18.56 -1.54 5.48
C LEU A 132 19.08 -2.63 4.54
N SER A 133 19.68 -3.66 5.08
CA SER A 133 20.05 -4.86 4.34
C SER A 133 18.83 -5.54 3.71
N GLU A 134 19.04 -6.47 2.79
CA GLU A 134 17.96 -7.27 2.21
C GLU A 134 17.16 -8.00 3.29
N GLU A 135 17.85 -8.61 4.23
CA GLU A 135 17.28 -9.32 5.38
C GLU A 135 16.41 -8.39 6.26
N GLU A 136 16.93 -7.21 6.60
CA GLU A 136 16.20 -6.25 7.42
C GLU A 136 14.93 -5.73 6.73
N ARG A 137 14.96 -5.52 5.43
CA ARG A 137 13.77 -5.13 4.68
C ARG A 137 12.69 -6.22 4.69
N TRP A 138 13.09 -7.50 4.58
CA TRP A 138 12.16 -8.63 4.74
C TRP A 138 11.56 -8.70 6.13
N LYS A 139 12.34 -8.46 7.18
CA LYS A 139 11.83 -8.38 8.56
C LYS A 139 10.80 -7.28 8.74
N VAL A 140 11.06 -6.10 8.18
CA VAL A 140 10.08 -4.98 8.16
C VAL A 140 8.78 -5.42 7.50
N ILE A 141 8.84 -6.04 6.32
CA ILE A 141 7.67 -6.50 5.58
C ILE A 141 6.89 -7.57 6.35
N ALA A 142 7.58 -8.51 7.01
CA ALA A 142 6.94 -9.52 7.86
C ALA A 142 6.12 -8.86 9.00
N TYR A 143 6.65 -7.80 9.60
CA TYR A 143 5.91 -7.04 10.61
C TYR A 143 4.73 -6.25 10.01
N GLU A 144 4.94 -5.52 8.91
CA GLU A 144 3.87 -4.77 8.22
C GLU A 144 2.68 -5.67 7.87
N HIS A 145 2.97 -6.90 7.45
CA HIS A 145 1.96 -7.90 7.11
C HIS A 145 1.03 -8.24 8.29
N THR A 146 1.53 -8.21 9.53
CA THR A 146 0.69 -8.47 10.71
C THR A 146 -0.45 -7.48 10.84
N TRP A 147 -0.31 -6.24 10.37
CA TRP A 147 -1.34 -5.21 10.48
C TRP A 147 -2.60 -5.56 9.71
N SER A 148 -2.46 -6.19 8.54
CA SER A 148 -3.61 -6.64 7.74
C SER A 148 -4.31 -7.87 8.33
N HIS A 149 -3.71 -8.51 9.33
CA HIS A 149 -4.22 -9.68 10.04
C HIS A 149 -4.54 -9.39 11.51
N GLY A 150 -4.89 -8.15 11.83
CA GLY A 150 -5.24 -7.74 13.19
C GLY A 150 -4.09 -7.85 14.17
N MET A 151 -2.87 -7.51 13.75
CA MET A 151 -1.62 -7.57 14.51
C MET A 151 -1.20 -8.99 14.90
N LYS A 152 -1.60 -9.98 14.12
CA LYS A 152 -1.26 -11.39 14.33
C LYS A 152 -0.39 -11.90 13.18
N PRO A 153 0.58 -12.78 13.48
CA PRO A 153 1.29 -13.52 12.44
C PRO A 153 0.33 -14.35 11.60
N ALA A 154 0.50 -14.34 10.30
CA ALA A 154 -0.30 -15.14 9.38
C ALA A 154 0.54 -15.59 8.19
N GLU A 155 0.43 -16.86 7.81
CA GLU A 155 0.91 -17.32 6.51
C GLU A 155 0.07 -16.70 5.41
N HIS A 156 0.73 -16.30 4.34
CA HIS A 156 0.07 -15.70 3.20
C HIS A 156 0.58 -16.36 1.92
N ASP A 157 -0.37 -16.86 1.15
CA ASP A 157 -0.11 -17.32 -0.21
C ASP A 157 -0.26 -16.11 -1.14
N HIS A 158 0.83 -15.39 -1.34
CA HIS A 158 0.86 -14.30 -2.29
C HIS A 158 0.81 -14.86 -3.71
N LYS A 159 -0.39 -15.07 -4.20
CA LYS A 159 -0.58 -15.41 -5.61
C LYS A 159 0.02 -14.32 -6.46
N GLU A 160 1.01 -14.68 -7.27
CA GLU A 160 1.54 -13.80 -8.29
C GLU A 160 0.40 -13.27 -9.15
N ILE A 161 0.12 -11.98 -9.05
CA ILE A 161 -0.64 -11.31 -10.09
C ILE A 161 0.34 -11.15 -11.26
N VAL A 162 0.45 -12.19 -12.06
CA VAL A 162 1.16 -12.14 -13.33
C VAL A 162 0.36 -11.21 -14.24
N ILE A 163 0.74 -9.95 -14.28
CA ILE A 163 0.27 -9.06 -15.33
C ILE A 163 1.05 -9.47 -16.57
N SER A 164 0.47 -10.36 -17.37
CA SER A 164 0.96 -10.66 -18.71
C SER A 164 0.92 -9.34 -19.49
N ILE A 165 2.06 -8.73 -19.70
CA ILE A 165 2.21 -7.73 -20.73
C ILE A 165 2.37 -8.53 -22.01
N GLU A 166 1.28 -8.79 -22.71
CA GLU A 166 1.38 -9.22 -24.10
C GLU A 166 1.98 -8.08 -24.93
N PRO A 167 2.88 -8.40 -25.86
CA PRO A 167 3.65 -7.44 -26.65
C PRO A 167 2.79 -6.60 -27.60
#